data_07b262b42907b01e08d07dcd688c8956
#
_entry.id   07b262b42907b01e08d07dcd688c8956
#
_cell.length_a   1.000
_cell.length_b   1.000
_cell.length_c   1.000
_cell.angle_alpha   90.00
_cell.angle_beta   90.00
_cell.angle_gamma   90.00
#
_symmetry.space_group_name_H-M   'P 1'
#
loop_
_entity.id
_entity.type
_entity.pdbx_description
1 polymer ?
#
loop_
_entity_poly.entity_id
_entity_poly.type
_entity_poly.pdbx_seq_one_letter_code
_entity_poly.pdbx_strand_id
1 'polypeptide(L)'
;QFQPIIGDTTVDIDDIEYPIPSGRVISVLITGIDSRLGEKTARADANHLVRFFLDSGCVEVISVPRSTYADAKFTDPRGQLIGNVRLTLGRDRYMKEIRRVTEVKKIDFFVEFGFSQAMGIIEIMGYKENASSALRVIRSRKVYAAGDKQRSYNQGQFIRQAILRSFDHTDDLMGQLGVRAALALSTTNLSYDAASYILDELRANGFNSNTPDRIWVKMMPKSSYQLKVFDYDSANIANIETSIESKVKNIVGKNDRKNPEYYANIMRSLLAKVEKDTNKPERVIDSLAHPFRQRSWIQIQNVQERISLRDKLCYLLVNAYNKKGKTAEAFEIVQYVEQEDAFRKSGTMK
;
A
#
# COMPACT_ATOMS: atom_id res chain seq x y z
N GLN A 1 -27.40 -11.35 8.41
CA GLN A 1 -27.33 -10.07 7.68
C GLN A 1 -26.57 -9.11 8.58
N PHE A 2 -25.26 -8.94 8.31
CA PHE A 2 -24.49 -7.88 8.95
C PHE A 2 -24.95 -6.55 8.31
N GLN A 3 -25.67 -5.75 9.05
CA GLN A 3 -25.83 -4.34 8.69
C GLN A 3 -24.51 -3.64 9.02
N PRO A 4 -23.90 -2.91 8.07
CA PRO A 4 -22.67 -2.18 8.33
C PRO A 4 -22.99 -1.01 9.25
N ILE A 5 -22.62 -1.15 10.50
CA ILE A 5 -22.75 -0.08 11.47
C ILE A 5 -21.52 0.82 11.30
N ILE A 6 -21.72 2.00 10.73
CA ILE A 6 -20.67 3.01 10.60
C ILE A 6 -20.19 3.39 12.00
N GLY A 7 -19.22 2.66 12.52
CA GLY A 7 -18.48 3.01 13.73
C GLY A 7 -19.21 2.89 15.05
N ASP A 8 -20.26 2.06 15.16
CA ASP A 8 -20.94 1.80 16.43
C ASP A 8 -20.34 0.62 17.22
N THR A 9 -19.58 -0.26 16.54
CA THR A 9 -18.85 -1.33 17.20
C THR A 9 -17.46 -0.83 17.61
N THR A 10 -17.19 -0.83 18.91
CA THR A 10 -15.86 -0.58 19.46
C THR A 10 -15.30 -1.88 20.02
N VAL A 11 -13.98 -2.05 19.85
CA VAL A 11 -13.24 -3.18 20.40
C VAL A 11 -12.15 -2.62 21.31
N ASP A 12 -12.07 -3.13 22.53
CA ASP A 12 -10.88 -2.94 23.36
C ASP A 12 -9.81 -3.93 22.92
N ILE A 13 -8.68 -3.43 22.46
CA ILE A 13 -7.63 -4.28 21.87
C ILE A 13 -6.92 -5.12 22.93
N ASP A 14 -6.89 -4.67 24.17
CA ASP A 14 -6.25 -5.43 25.26
C ASP A 14 -7.09 -6.64 25.70
N ASP A 15 -8.39 -6.61 25.47
CA ASP A 15 -9.32 -7.71 25.84
C ASP A 15 -9.34 -8.83 24.78
N ILE A 16 -8.63 -8.67 23.64
CA ILE A 16 -8.60 -9.70 22.60
C ILE A 16 -7.52 -10.73 22.89
N GLU A 17 -7.95 -11.97 23.13
CA GLU A 17 -7.05 -13.11 23.12
C GLU A 17 -6.75 -13.54 21.68
N TYR A 18 -5.47 -13.55 21.34
CA TYR A 18 -5.02 -13.95 20.01
C TYR A 18 -4.52 -15.39 20.04
N PRO A 19 -4.77 -16.18 18.97
CA PRO A 19 -4.17 -17.50 18.84
C PRO A 19 -2.64 -17.41 18.89
N ILE A 20 -2.01 -18.45 19.41
CA ILE A 20 -0.54 -18.62 19.41
C ILE A 20 -0.21 -19.80 18.50
N PRO A 21 -0.23 -19.60 17.16
CA PRO A 21 0.09 -20.67 16.24
C PRO A 21 1.57 -21.02 16.32
N SER A 22 1.88 -22.29 16.08
CA SER A 22 3.25 -22.83 16.02
C SER A 22 3.60 -23.29 14.63
N GLY A 23 4.87 -23.63 14.41
CA GLY A 23 5.36 -24.15 13.16
C GLY A 23 6.13 -23.12 12.31
N ARG A 24 6.22 -23.39 11.01
CA ARG A 24 6.94 -22.51 10.05
C ARG A 24 6.20 -21.20 9.90
N VAL A 25 6.95 -20.12 9.98
CA VAL A 25 6.42 -18.76 9.87
C VAL A 25 7.22 -17.97 8.83
N ILE A 26 6.51 -17.30 7.93
CA ILE A 26 7.08 -16.29 7.01
C ILE A 26 6.49 -14.93 7.39
N SER A 27 7.36 -13.93 7.54
CA SER A 27 7.00 -12.57 7.94
C SER A 27 7.29 -11.58 6.82
N VAL A 28 6.26 -10.87 6.37
CA VAL A 28 6.31 -9.88 5.29
C VAL A 28 5.99 -8.51 5.85
N LEU A 29 6.91 -7.57 5.76
CA LEU A 29 6.68 -6.19 6.17
C LEU A 29 6.06 -5.39 5.03
N ILE A 30 4.82 -4.96 5.20
CA ILE A 30 4.10 -4.07 4.30
C ILE A 30 4.27 -2.63 4.78
N THR A 31 4.86 -1.78 3.94
CA THR A 31 5.13 -0.37 4.27
C THR A 31 4.52 0.56 3.24
N GLY A 32 3.58 1.41 3.68
CA GLY A 32 3.12 2.54 2.89
C GLY A 32 3.98 3.77 3.14
N ILE A 33 4.67 4.28 2.11
CA ILE A 33 5.49 5.49 2.21
C ILE A 33 4.73 6.72 1.74
N ASP A 34 4.97 7.86 2.39
CA ASP A 34 4.39 9.15 1.98
C ASP A 34 5.20 9.73 0.82
N SER A 35 5.04 9.12 -0.36
CA SER A 35 5.69 9.53 -1.60
C SER A 35 4.63 9.80 -2.66
N ARG A 36 4.64 11.03 -3.19
CA ARG A 36 3.71 11.50 -4.23
C ARG A 36 4.48 12.12 -5.38
N LEU A 37 3.81 12.32 -6.51
CA LEU A 37 4.39 13.02 -7.65
C LEU A 37 4.92 14.40 -7.21
N GLY A 38 6.21 14.64 -7.44
CA GLY A 38 6.90 15.87 -7.04
C GLY A 38 7.44 15.88 -5.60
N GLU A 39 7.14 14.87 -4.77
CA GLU A 39 7.63 14.76 -3.39
C GLU A 39 8.70 13.67 -3.28
N LYS A 40 9.84 14.02 -2.66
CA LYS A 40 10.96 13.09 -2.44
C LYS A 40 10.98 12.47 -1.05
N THR A 41 10.04 12.84 -0.18
CA THR A 41 10.00 12.35 1.20
C THR A 41 9.57 10.89 1.25
N ALA A 42 10.20 10.11 2.10
CA ALA A 42 9.95 8.68 2.22
C ALA A 42 9.65 8.26 3.66
N ARG A 43 8.75 8.97 4.34
CA ARG A 43 8.25 8.57 5.66
C ARG A 43 7.39 7.32 5.54
N ALA A 44 7.55 6.40 6.49
CA ALA A 44 6.67 5.24 6.60
C ALA A 44 5.37 5.63 7.33
N ASP A 45 4.30 5.80 6.56
CA ASP A 45 2.98 6.23 7.07
C ASP A 45 2.07 5.05 7.43
N ALA A 46 2.29 3.89 6.84
CA ALA A 46 1.63 2.62 7.15
C ALA A 46 2.69 1.56 7.43
N ASN A 47 2.56 0.85 8.55
CA ASN A 47 3.54 -0.12 9.00
C ASN A 47 2.81 -1.37 9.48
N HIS A 48 2.80 -2.42 8.65
CA HIS A 48 2.09 -3.66 8.93
C HIS A 48 3.02 -4.85 8.70
N LEU A 49 3.20 -5.67 9.73
CA LEU A 49 3.94 -6.92 9.62
C LEU A 49 2.92 -8.06 9.51
N VAL A 50 2.86 -8.68 8.34
CA VAL A 50 1.99 -9.83 8.10
C VAL A 50 2.80 -11.11 8.33
N ARG A 51 2.32 -11.96 9.22
CA ARG A 51 2.93 -13.24 9.56
C ARG A 51 2.04 -14.36 9.07
N PHE A 52 2.59 -15.20 8.24
CA PHE A 52 1.94 -16.37 7.66
C PHE A 52 2.42 -17.61 8.40
N PHE A 53 1.55 -18.23 9.16
CA PHE A 53 1.83 -19.46 9.90
C PHE A 53 1.45 -20.63 9.00
N LEU A 54 2.43 -21.15 8.27
CA LEU A 54 2.21 -22.08 7.17
C LEU A 54 1.57 -23.39 7.65
N ASP A 55 2.09 -23.97 8.75
CA ASP A 55 1.65 -25.27 9.22
C ASP A 55 0.27 -25.26 9.89
N SER A 56 -0.20 -24.09 10.33
CA SER A 56 -1.52 -23.94 10.95
C SER A 56 -2.56 -23.29 10.03
N GLY A 57 -2.16 -22.80 8.86
CA GLY A 57 -3.05 -22.08 7.96
C GLY A 57 -3.64 -20.82 8.61
N CYS A 58 -2.81 -20.05 9.33
CA CYS A 58 -3.25 -18.82 10.02
C CYS A 58 -2.44 -17.61 9.57
N VAL A 59 -3.03 -16.42 9.70
CA VAL A 59 -2.40 -15.15 9.34
C VAL A 59 -2.57 -14.13 10.46
N GLU A 60 -1.48 -13.48 10.86
CA GLU A 60 -1.47 -12.37 11.81
C GLU A 60 -1.04 -11.09 11.13
N VAL A 61 -1.83 -10.03 11.25
CA VAL A 61 -1.47 -8.69 10.78
C VAL A 61 -1.12 -7.85 12.00
N ILE A 62 0.16 -7.57 12.21
CA ILE A 62 0.62 -6.69 13.30
C ILE A 62 0.71 -5.27 12.75
N SER A 63 -0.11 -4.38 13.27
CA SER A 63 -0.16 -2.97 12.87
C SER A 63 0.61 -2.10 13.87
N VAL A 64 1.55 -1.29 13.37
CA VAL A 64 2.37 -0.39 14.17
C VAL A 64 2.04 1.06 13.82
N PRO A 65 1.46 1.87 14.74
CA PRO A 65 1.22 3.28 14.49
C PRO A 65 2.51 4.01 14.14
N ARG A 66 2.47 4.89 13.13
CA ARG A 66 3.66 5.66 12.73
C ARG A 66 4.20 6.57 13.82
N SER A 67 3.35 6.93 14.78
CA SER A 67 3.68 7.74 15.96
C SER A 67 4.35 6.94 17.08
N THR A 68 4.57 5.64 16.90
CA THR A 68 5.32 4.81 17.86
C THR A 68 6.75 5.35 18.01
N TYR A 69 7.21 5.46 19.25
CA TYR A 69 8.57 5.94 19.55
C TYR A 69 9.64 5.03 18.94
N ALA A 70 10.57 5.67 18.22
CA ALA A 70 11.79 5.04 17.71
C ALA A 70 12.87 6.12 17.50
N ASP A 71 14.13 5.75 17.72
CA ASP A 71 15.25 6.66 17.49
C ASP A 71 15.45 6.92 15.98
N ALA A 72 14.90 8.01 15.51
CA ALA A 72 14.97 8.48 14.13
C ALA A 72 16.08 9.53 13.91
N LYS A 73 16.92 9.78 14.91
CA LYS A 73 18.02 10.77 14.87
C LYS A 73 17.54 12.20 14.58
N PHE A 74 16.33 12.55 15.00
CA PHE A 74 15.88 13.94 15.00
C PHE A 74 16.38 14.68 16.24
N THR A 75 16.68 15.95 16.08
CA THR A 75 17.04 16.82 17.21
C THR A 75 15.82 17.10 18.10
N ASP A 76 14.65 17.30 17.50
CA ASP A 76 13.39 17.45 18.20
C ASP A 76 12.87 16.08 18.68
N PRO A 77 12.65 15.89 20.00
CA PRO A 77 12.10 14.64 20.54
C PRO A 77 10.77 14.19 19.88
N ARG A 78 9.96 15.14 19.42
CA ARG A 78 8.71 14.86 18.71
C ARG A 78 8.94 14.20 17.34
N GLY A 79 10.15 14.28 16.81
CA GLY A 79 10.58 13.60 15.57
C GLY A 79 11.03 12.16 15.78
N GLN A 80 11.19 11.70 17.03
CA GLN A 80 11.63 10.32 17.33
C GLN A 80 10.49 9.33 17.18
N LEU A 81 10.09 9.11 15.92
CA LEU A 81 8.94 8.30 15.54
C LEU A 81 9.34 7.25 14.51
N ILE A 82 8.74 6.06 14.58
CA ILE A 82 9.04 4.97 13.67
C ILE A 82 8.79 5.34 12.21
N GLY A 83 7.76 6.15 11.94
CA GLY A 83 7.49 6.67 10.60
C GLY A 83 8.62 7.52 10.02
N ASN A 84 9.45 8.14 10.86
CA ASN A 84 10.59 8.97 10.44
C ASN A 84 11.88 8.15 10.25
N VAL A 85 12.03 7.00 10.90
CA VAL A 85 13.24 6.16 10.80
C VAL A 85 13.53 5.78 9.35
N ARG A 86 12.48 5.44 8.58
CA ARG A 86 12.62 5.10 7.17
C ARG A 86 13.20 6.27 6.34
N LEU A 87 12.80 7.50 6.65
CA LEU A 87 13.26 8.72 5.97
C LEU A 87 14.74 9.02 6.30
N THR A 88 15.13 8.95 7.56
CA THR A 88 16.43 9.42 8.04
C THR A 88 17.52 8.36 8.01
N LEU A 89 17.17 7.11 8.28
CA LEU A 89 18.14 6.02 8.49
C LEU A 89 17.98 4.85 7.50
N GLY A 90 17.02 4.98 6.56
CA GLY A 90 16.81 4.00 5.51
C GLY A 90 16.03 2.75 5.96
N ARG A 91 15.82 1.83 5.00
CA ARG A 91 14.97 0.65 5.17
C ARG A 91 15.51 -0.34 6.21
N ASP A 92 16.79 -0.62 6.21
CA ASP A 92 17.36 -1.65 7.07
C ASP A 92 17.25 -1.27 8.56
N ARG A 93 17.49 0.00 8.90
CA ARG A 93 17.30 0.49 10.25
C ARG A 93 15.82 0.50 10.62
N TYR A 94 14.96 0.91 9.72
CA TYR A 94 13.52 0.88 9.91
C TYR A 94 13.01 -0.55 10.18
N MET A 95 13.45 -1.54 9.41
CA MET A 95 13.09 -2.95 9.65
C MET A 95 13.57 -3.45 11.02
N LYS A 96 14.74 -3.01 11.49
CA LYS A 96 15.22 -3.33 12.84
C LYS A 96 14.30 -2.74 13.92
N GLU A 97 13.83 -1.51 13.75
CA GLU A 97 12.90 -0.88 14.69
C GLU A 97 11.52 -1.55 14.66
N ILE A 98 11.00 -1.94 13.49
CA ILE A 98 9.77 -2.73 13.41
C ILE A 98 9.92 -4.04 14.17
N ARG A 99 11.03 -4.77 13.99
CA ARG A 99 11.29 -6.02 14.74
C ARG A 99 11.29 -5.79 16.25
N ARG A 100 11.95 -4.71 16.70
CA ARG A 100 12.00 -4.34 18.12
C ARG A 100 10.59 -4.09 18.68
N VAL A 101 9.79 -3.32 17.97
CA VAL A 101 8.42 -2.94 18.41
C VAL A 101 7.47 -4.13 18.38
N THR A 102 7.58 -4.98 17.36
CA THR A 102 6.69 -6.15 17.17
C THR A 102 7.17 -7.41 17.90
N GLU A 103 8.39 -7.38 18.48
CA GLU A 103 9.03 -8.50 19.17
C GLU A 103 9.23 -9.73 18.27
N VAL A 104 9.26 -9.52 16.94
CA VAL A 104 9.43 -10.60 15.95
C VAL A 104 10.91 -10.84 15.67
N LYS A 105 11.32 -12.11 15.65
CA LYS A 105 12.73 -12.49 15.46
C LYS A 105 13.27 -12.13 14.08
N LYS A 106 12.44 -12.26 13.03
CA LYS A 106 12.86 -12.11 11.64
C LYS A 106 11.77 -11.47 10.79
N ILE A 107 12.16 -10.63 9.84
CA ILE A 107 11.35 -10.20 8.70
C ILE A 107 12.00 -10.84 7.47
N ASP A 108 11.25 -11.68 6.75
CA ASP A 108 11.75 -12.43 5.60
C ASP A 108 11.71 -11.60 4.33
N PHE A 109 10.59 -10.89 4.15
CA PHE A 109 10.35 -10.07 2.97
C PHE A 109 9.81 -8.70 3.35
N PHE A 110 9.97 -7.75 2.43
CA PHE A 110 9.33 -6.44 2.52
C PHE A 110 8.56 -6.15 1.23
N VAL A 111 7.47 -5.39 1.38
CA VAL A 111 6.67 -4.82 0.29
C VAL A 111 6.46 -3.34 0.62
N GLU A 112 7.02 -2.45 -0.19
CA GLU A 112 6.97 -1.01 0.02
C GLU A 112 6.29 -0.34 -1.17
N PHE A 113 5.34 0.55 -0.91
CA PHE A 113 4.62 1.27 -1.95
C PHE A 113 4.28 2.70 -1.53
N GLY A 114 4.29 3.61 -2.49
CA GLY A 114 3.84 4.99 -2.33
C GLY A 114 2.34 5.14 -2.57
N PHE A 115 1.89 6.39 -2.58
CA PHE A 115 0.47 6.73 -2.71
C PHE A 115 -0.16 6.21 -4.02
N SER A 116 0.48 6.45 -5.15
CA SER A 116 -0.02 6.00 -6.47
C SER A 116 -0.09 4.49 -6.58
N GLN A 117 0.97 3.82 -6.11
CA GLN A 117 1.07 2.37 -6.10
C GLN A 117 -0.02 1.74 -5.22
N ALA A 118 -0.30 2.35 -4.04
CA ALA A 118 -1.40 1.93 -3.17
C ALA A 118 -2.75 2.02 -3.89
N MET A 119 -3.01 3.09 -4.65
CA MET A 119 -4.22 3.19 -5.47
C MET A 119 -4.32 2.06 -6.48
N GLY A 120 -3.24 1.77 -7.22
CA GLY A 120 -3.20 0.67 -8.19
C GLY A 120 -3.45 -0.69 -7.54
N ILE A 121 -2.87 -0.97 -6.38
CA ILE A 121 -3.11 -2.21 -5.63
C ILE A 121 -4.59 -2.31 -5.21
N ILE A 122 -5.18 -1.22 -4.73
CA ILE A 122 -6.60 -1.18 -4.33
C ILE A 122 -7.51 -1.37 -5.56
N GLU A 123 -7.15 -0.82 -6.73
CA GLU A 123 -7.86 -1.09 -8.00
C GLU A 123 -7.82 -2.59 -8.35
N ILE A 124 -6.65 -3.25 -8.24
CA ILE A 124 -6.47 -4.70 -8.45
C ILE A 124 -7.37 -5.51 -7.50
N MET A 125 -7.53 -5.05 -6.27
CA MET A 125 -8.37 -5.71 -5.26
C MET A 125 -9.88 -5.52 -5.50
N GLY A 126 -10.29 -4.93 -6.63
CA GLY A 126 -11.69 -4.80 -7.02
C GLY A 126 -12.36 -3.46 -6.66
N TYR A 127 -11.63 -2.50 -6.07
CA TYR A 127 -12.17 -1.15 -5.76
C TYR A 127 -11.94 -0.16 -6.91
N LYS A 128 -12.21 -0.54 -8.14
CA LYS A 128 -11.83 0.21 -9.36
C LYS A 128 -12.27 1.67 -9.36
N GLU A 129 -13.56 1.89 -9.13
CA GLU A 129 -14.15 3.23 -9.15
C GLU A 129 -13.90 4.00 -7.85
N ASN A 130 -13.60 3.29 -6.77
CA ASN A 130 -13.52 3.82 -5.41
C ASN A 130 -12.11 3.72 -4.79
N ALA A 131 -11.06 3.40 -5.57
CA ALA A 131 -9.71 3.23 -5.02
C ALA A 131 -9.20 4.47 -4.27
N SER A 132 -9.46 5.66 -4.82
CA SER A 132 -9.11 6.94 -4.17
C SER A 132 -9.91 7.13 -2.87
N SER A 133 -11.19 6.78 -2.87
CA SER A 133 -12.08 6.85 -1.71
C SER A 133 -11.67 5.85 -0.64
N ALA A 134 -11.40 4.60 -1.03
CA ALA A 134 -10.88 3.57 -0.13
C ALA A 134 -9.59 4.02 0.54
N LEU A 135 -8.63 4.51 -0.26
CA LEU A 135 -7.34 4.98 0.28
C LEU A 135 -7.52 6.18 1.21
N ARG A 136 -8.48 7.08 0.93
CA ARG A 136 -8.79 8.23 1.80
C ARG A 136 -9.41 7.77 3.13
N VAL A 137 -10.34 6.83 3.07
CA VAL A 137 -11.00 6.24 4.25
C VAL A 137 -9.97 5.61 5.17
N ILE A 138 -9.14 4.68 4.66
CA ILE A 138 -8.15 3.96 5.48
C ILE A 138 -6.99 4.85 5.98
N ARG A 139 -6.77 6.03 5.38
CA ARG A 139 -5.78 7.01 5.83
C ARG A 139 -6.34 8.07 6.80
N SER A 140 -7.63 8.11 7.01
CA SER A 140 -8.27 9.10 7.87
C SER A 140 -7.87 8.89 9.33
N ARG A 141 -7.58 10.00 10.03
CA ARG A 141 -7.18 10.01 11.44
C ARG A 141 -7.87 11.10 12.27
N LYS A 142 -8.07 12.28 11.67
CA LYS A 142 -8.55 13.50 12.39
C LYS A 142 -9.99 13.37 12.89
N VAL A 143 -10.76 12.48 12.33
CA VAL A 143 -12.16 12.24 12.67
C VAL A 143 -12.35 11.25 13.82
N TYR A 144 -11.28 10.63 14.29
CA TYR A 144 -11.31 9.63 15.34
C TYR A 144 -10.59 10.10 16.60
N ALA A 145 -11.16 9.82 17.75
CA ALA A 145 -10.55 10.16 19.05
C ALA A 145 -9.17 9.50 19.23
N ALA A 146 -9.03 8.23 18.83
CA ALA A 146 -7.76 7.49 18.89
C ALA A 146 -6.75 7.89 17.78
N GLY A 147 -7.12 8.79 16.86
CA GLY A 147 -6.22 9.43 15.91
C GLY A 147 -5.40 8.46 15.05
N ASP A 148 -4.08 8.50 15.23
CA ASP A 148 -3.12 7.68 14.46
C ASP A 148 -3.26 6.18 14.71
N LYS A 149 -3.69 5.79 15.92
CA LYS A 149 -3.90 4.40 16.31
C LYS A 149 -5.11 3.80 15.59
N GLN A 150 -6.22 4.54 15.55
CA GLN A 150 -7.39 4.15 14.76
C GLN A 150 -7.04 4.00 13.28
N ARG A 151 -6.26 4.93 12.73
CA ARG A 151 -5.80 4.83 11.35
C ARG A 151 -4.98 3.56 11.10
N SER A 152 -4.02 3.26 11.98
CA SER A 152 -3.18 2.05 11.85
C SER A 152 -4.03 0.79 11.94
N TYR A 153 -5.00 0.76 12.84
CA TYR A 153 -5.94 -0.36 12.97
C TYR A 153 -6.82 -0.51 11.73
N ASN A 154 -7.38 0.59 11.21
CA ASN A 154 -8.16 0.60 9.98
C ASN A 154 -7.39 0.02 8.79
N GLN A 155 -6.12 0.39 8.65
CA GLN A 155 -5.23 -0.15 7.62
C GLN A 155 -5.02 -1.66 7.79
N GLY A 156 -4.79 -2.11 9.01
CA GLY A 156 -4.65 -3.55 9.33
C GLY A 156 -5.93 -4.33 9.03
N GLN A 157 -7.10 -3.79 9.42
CA GLN A 157 -8.40 -4.40 9.12
C GLN A 157 -8.70 -4.42 7.61
N PHE A 158 -8.31 -3.38 6.88
CA PHE A 158 -8.41 -3.37 5.42
C PHE A 158 -7.55 -4.48 4.80
N ILE A 159 -6.28 -4.65 5.23
CA ILE A 159 -5.40 -5.74 4.77
C ILE A 159 -6.03 -7.10 5.08
N ARG A 160 -6.52 -7.30 6.32
CA ARG A 160 -7.20 -8.54 6.74
C ARG A 160 -8.37 -8.88 5.82
N GLN A 161 -9.26 -7.93 5.61
CA GLN A 161 -10.46 -8.13 4.80
C GLN A 161 -10.12 -8.33 3.32
N ALA A 162 -9.09 -7.64 2.83
CA ALA A 162 -8.58 -7.81 1.49
C ALA A 162 -8.03 -9.22 1.24
N ILE A 163 -7.22 -9.73 2.16
CA ILE A 163 -6.71 -11.10 2.09
C ILE A 163 -7.87 -12.09 2.05
N LEU A 164 -8.83 -11.98 2.95
CA LEU A 164 -9.98 -12.89 2.99
C LEU A 164 -10.78 -12.88 1.69
N ARG A 165 -11.10 -11.70 1.14
CA ARG A 165 -11.95 -11.60 -0.05
C ARG A 165 -11.28 -12.11 -1.32
N SER A 166 -9.96 -11.92 -1.44
CA SER A 166 -9.22 -12.28 -2.66
C SER A 166 -8.55 -13.64 -2.60
N PHE A 167 -8.49 -14.29 -1.44
CA PHE A 167 -7.67 -15.49 -1.27
C PHE A 167 -8.08 -16.64 -2.20
N ASP A 168 -9.38 -16.96 -2.27
CA ASP A 168 -9.89 -18.08 -3.07
C ASP A 168 -9.73 -17.86 -4.59
N HIS A 169 -9.49 -16.62 -5.02
CA HIS A 169 -9.23 -16.28 -6.42
C HIS A 169 -7.74 -16.28 -6.77
N THR A 170 -6.83 -16.46 -5.80
CA THR A 170 -5.37 -16.35 -6.07
C THR A 170 -4.79 -17.51 -6.84
N ASP A 171 -5.49 -18.63 -6.97
CA ASP A 171 -5.08 -19.81 -7.73
C ASP A 171 -5.59 -19.82 -9.17
N ASP A 172 -6.60 -19.03 -9.50
CA ASP A 172 -7.02 -18.87 -10.88
C ASP A 172 -6.08 -17.93 -11.67
N LEU A 173 -6.18 -17.99 -13.01
CA LEU A 173 -5.30 -17.19 -13.89
C LEU A 173 -5.38 -15.70 -13.58
N MET A 174 -6.56 -15.20 -13.24
CA MET A 174 -6.79 -13.78 -12.98
C MET A 174 -6.18 -13.34 -11.65
N GLY A 175 -6.33 -14.15 -10.62
CA GLY A 175 -5.71 -13.90 -9.33
C GLY A 175 -4.18 -13.97 -9.38
N GLN A 176 -3.63 -14.93 -10.14
CA GLN A 176 -2.19 -14.99 -10.37
C GLN A 176 -1.66 -13.72 -11.07
N LEU A 177 -2.38 -13.23 -12.09
CA LEU A 177 -2.05 -11.95 -12.73
C LEU A 177 -2.16 -10.78 -11.74
N GLY A 178 -3.19 -10.79 -10.88
CA GLY A 178 -3.37 -9.79 -9.84
C GLY A 178 -2.22 -9.75 -8.84
N VAL A 179 -1.77 -10.91 -8.36
CA VAL A 179 -0.60 -11.02 -7.47
C VAL A 179 0.66 -10.48 -8.15
N ARG A 180 0.93 -10.88 -9.40
CA ARG A 180 2.07 -10.38 -10.20
C ARG A 180 2.00 -8.86 -10.37
N ALA A 181 0.83 -8.31 -10.70
CA ALA A 181 0.62 -6.88 -10.88
C ALA A 181 0.83 -6.10 -9.56
N ALA A 182 0.34 -6.61 -8.44
CA ALA A 182 0.55 -5.99 -7.12
C ALA A 182 2.04 -5.97 -6.73
N LEU A 183 2.76 -7.07 -6.98
CA LEU A 183 4.21 -7.12 -6.76
C LEU A 183 4.96 -6.16 -7.69
N ALA A 184 4.58 -6.08 -8.97
CA ALA A 184 5.18 -5.15 -9.94
C ALA A 184 4.92 -3.67 -9.60
N LEU A 185 3.80 -3.36 -8.95
CA LEU A 185 3.51 -2.03 -8.42
C LEU A 185 4.35 -1.67 -7.20
N SER A 186 4.97 -2.64 -6.52
CA SER A 186 5.66 -2.45 -5.26
C SER A 186 7.18 -2.43 -5.44
N THR A 187 7.89 -1.83 -4.48
CA THR A 187 9.32 -2.10 -4.28
C THR A 187 9.44 -3.24 -3.28
N THR A 188 9.91 -4.40 -3.71
CA THR A 188 9.89 -5.60 -2.88
C THR A 188 11.04 -6.55 -3.19
N ASN A 189 11.40 -7.39 -2.23
CA ASN A 189 12.23 -8.58 -2.41
C ASN A 189 11.40 -9.89 -2.39
N LEU A 190 10.06 -9.78 -2.29
CA LEU A 190 9.15 -10.92 -2.39
C LEU A 190 8.93 -11.25 -3.87
N SER A 191 9.46 -12.41 -4.31
CA SER A 191 9.20 -12.90 -5.67
C SER A 191 7.78 -13.48 -5.79
N TYR A 192 7.29 -13.60 -7.03
CA TYR A 192 6.01 -14.27 -7.28
C TYR A 192 6.02 -15.72 -6.77
N ASP A 193 7.12 -16.46 -7.00
CA ASP A 193 7.21 -17.85 -6.58
C ASP A 193 7.15 -17.99 -5.05
N ALA A 194 7.80 -17.08 -4.32
CA ALA A 194 7.71 -17.05 -2.87
C ALA A 194 6.30 -16.68 -2.38
N ALA A 195 5.63 -15.76 -3.05
CA ALA A 195 4.24 -15.39 -2.74
C ALA A 195 3.30 -16.57 -3.03
N SER A 196 3.43 -17.22 -4.19
CA SER A 196 2.65 -18.41 -4.55
C SER A 196 2.85 -19.53 -3.53
N TYR A 197 4.11 -19.83 -3.16
CA TYR A 197 4.40 -20.82 -2.13
C TYR A 197 3.68 -20.53 -0.81
N ILE A 198 3.66 -19.28 -0.34
CA ILE A 198 2.93 -18.89 0.88
C ILE A 198 1.44 -19.17 0.74
N LEU A 199 0.85 -18.77 -0.39
CA LEU A 199 -0.58 -18.96 -0.65
C LEU A 199 -0.94 -20.44 -0.72
N ASP A 200 -0.13 -21.25 -1.38
CA ASP A 200 -0.36 -22.69 -1.54
C ASP A 200 -0.27 -23.44 -0.20
N GLU A 201 0.73 -23.12 0.64
CA GLU A 201 0.84 -23.68 1.99
C GLU A 201 -0.33 -23.30 2.88
N LEU A 202 -0.77 -22.04 2.85
CA LEU A 202 -1.95 -21.61 3.62
C LEU A 202 -3.21 -22.36 3.17
N ARG A 203 -3.43 -22.51 1.85
CA ARG A 203 -4.55 -23.23 1.27
C ARG A 203 -4.54 -24.70 1.66
N ALA A 204 -3.38 -25.34 1.54
CA ALA A 204 -3.19 -26.74 1.94
C ALA A 204 -3.50 -26.97 3.42
N ASN A 205 -3.31 -25.97 4.27
CA ASN A 205 -3.59 -26.02 5.71
C ASN A 205 -4.93 -25.38 6.10
N GLY A 206 -5.86 -25.23 5.13
CA GLY A 206 -7.27 -24.94 5.34
C GLY A 206 -7.62 -23.46 5.49
N PHE A 207 -6.72 -22.53 5.13
CA PHE A 207 -7.07 -21.11 5.02
C PHE A 207 -7.86 -20.87 3.74
N ASN A 208 -8.99 -20.16 3.83
CA ASN A 208 -9.82 -19.75 2.71
C ASN A 208 -10.68 -18.53 3.10
N SER A 209 -11.45 -17.98 2.14
CA SER A 209 -12.27 -16.78 2.36
C SER A 209 -13.35 -16.94 3.44
N ASN A 210 -13.74 -18.18 3.76
CA ASN A 210 -14.75 -18.51 4.76
C ASN A 210 -14.15 -18.83 6.15
N THR A 211 -12.86 -18.57 6.37
CA THR A 211 -12.17 -18.79 7.65
C THR A 211 -11.71 -17.49 8.31
N PRO A 212 -12.62 -16.55 8.63
CA PRO A 212 -12.27 -15.24 9.19
C PRO A 212 -11.64 -15.31 10.60
N ASP A 213 -11.78 -16.41 11.30
CA ASP A 213 -11.17 -16.74 12.59
C ASP A 213 -9.68 -17.11 12.46
N ARG A 214 -9.23 -17.46 11.25
CA ARG A 214 -7.81 -17.78 10.97
C ARG A 214 -6.96 -16.57 10.60
N ILE A 215 -7.54 -15.38 10.56
CA ILE A 215 -6.80 -14.14 10.34
C ILE A 215 -7.24 -13.05 11.30
N TRP A 216 -6.29 -12.41 11.97
CA TRP A 216 -6.57 -11.35 12.95
C TRP A 216 -5.61 -10.18 12.82
N VAL A 217 -6.02 -9.05 13.40
CA VAL A 217 -5.22 -7.82 13.47
C VAL A 217 -4.83 -7.56 14.92
N LYS A 218 -3.53 -7.38 15.14
CA LYS A 218 -2.92 -7.04 16.42
C LYS A 218 -2.25 -5.69 16.35
N MET A 219 -2.40 -4.88 17.39
CA MET A 219 -1.70 -3.60 17.49
C MET A 219 -0.43 -3.74 18.34
N MET A 220 0.68 -3.14 17.88
CA MET A 220 1.92 -3.10 18.64
C MET A 220 2.52 -1.66 18.59
N PRO A 221 3.09 -1.15 19.68
CA PRO A 221 3.14 -1.77 21.00
C PRO A 221 1.75 -1.94 21.61
N LYS A 222 1.61 -2.93 22.51
CA LYS A 222 0.36 -3.13 23.26
C LYS A 222 0.01 -1.85 24.02
N SER A 223 -1.23 -1.46 23.97
CA SER A 223 -1.81 -0.47 24.86
C SER A 223 -3.33 -0.46 24.72
N SER A 224 -4.01 -0.16 25.82
CA SER A 224 -5.47 -0.11 25.89
C SER A 224 -6.02 1.00 24.99
N TYR A 225 -6.76 0.63 23.95
CA TYR A 225 -7.48 1.53 23.08
C TYR A 225 -8.81 0.96 22.68
N GLN A 226 -9.84 1.75 22.85
CA GLN A 226 -11.12 1.47 22.21
C GLN A 226 -11.06 1.93 20.75
N LEU A 227 -11.07 1.01 19.82
CA LEU A 227 -11.00 1.25 18.38
C LEU A 227 -12.31 0.85 17.70
N LYS A 228 -12.70 1.64 16.72
CA LYS A 228 -13.87 1.37 15.88
C LYS A 228 -13.55 0.33 14.84
N VAL A 229 -14.49 -0.57 14.61
CA VAL A 229 -14.40 -1.59 13.57
C VAL A 229 -15.25 -1.19 12.37
N PHE A 230 -14.69 -1.32 11.16
CA PHE A 230 -15.39 -1.02 9.91
C PHE A 230 -15.33 -2.22 8.97
N ASP A 231 -16.40 -2.39 8.19
CA ASP A 231 -16.35 -3.25 7.02
C ASP A 231 -16.01 -2.41 5.78
N TYR A 232 -14.95 -2.81 5.07
CA TYR A 232 -14.40 -2.09 3.92
C TYR A 232 -14.84 -2.73 2.59
N ASP A 233 -16.08 -3.17 2.46
CA ASP A 233 -16.62 -3.51 1.15
C ASP A 233 -16.84 -2.26 0.28
N SER A 234 -16.99 -2.46 -1.03
CA SER A 234 -17.11 -1.35 -1.98
C SER A 234 -18.36 -0.49 -1.73
N ALA A 235 -19.45 -1.06 -1.22
CA ALA A 235 -20.68 -0.34 -0.92
C ALA A 235 -20.52 0.53 0.35
N ASN A 236 -19.82 0.01 1.36
CA ASN A 236 -19.63 0.71 2.63
C ASN A 236 -18.60 1.84 2.53
N ILE A 237 -17.59 1.72 1.66
CA ILE A 237 -16.54 2.75 1.51
C ILE A 237 -17.14 4.11 1.17
N ALA A 238 -18.13 4.19 0.29
CA ALA A 238 -18.79 5.46 -0.05
C ALA A 238 -19.51 6.08 1.15
N ASN A 239 -20.19 5.26 1.96
CA ASN A 239 -20.88 5.68 3.17
C ASN A 239 -19.90 6.16 4.25
N ILE A 240 -18.81 5.43 4.45
CA ILE A 240 -17.75 5.80 5.41
C ILE A 240 -17.07 7.10 4.95
N GLU A 241 -16.78 7.25 3.65
CA GLU A 241 -16.22 8.50 3.10
C GLU A 241 -17.14 9.70 3.35
N THR A 242 -18.43 9.57 3.06
CA THR A 242 -19.43 10.63 3.31
C THR A 242 -19.48 11.03 4.79
N SER A 243 -19.45 10.05 5.69
CA SER A 243 -19.42 10.30 7.13
C SER A 243 -18.12 11.01 7.57
N ILE A 244 -16.98 10.63 7.00
CA ILE A 244 -15.69 11.30 7.25
C ILE A 244 -15.73 12.73 6.72
N GLU A 245 -16.20 12.95 5.49
CA GLU A 245 -16.26 14.27 4.88
C GLU A 245 -17.16 15.24 5.67
N SER A 246 -18.30 14.79 6.15
CA SER A 246 -19.18 15.60 6.99
C SER A 246 -18.49 16.07 8.27
N LYS A 247 -17.75 15.20 8.93
CA LYS A 247 -16.97 15.51 10.14
C LYS A 247 -15.79 16.43 9.85
N VAL A 248 -15.10 16.23 8.72
CA VAL A 248 -13.95 17.06 8.32
C VAL A 248 -14.39 18.47 7.93
N LYS A 249 -15.54 18.63 7.25
CA LYS A 249 -16.09 19.96 6.95
C LYS A 249 -16.34 20.79 8.21
N ASN A 250 -16.75 20.14 9.29
CA ASN A 250 -16.99 20.79 10.58
C ASN A 250 -15.70 21.14 11.32
N ILE A 251 -14.56 20.49 10.99
CA ILE A 251 -13.27 20.67 11.68
C ILE A 251 -12.34 21.62 10.92
N VAL A 252 -12.36 21.56 9.60
CA VAL A 252 -11.38 22.22 8.73
C VAL A 252 -12.09 22.98 7.66
N GLY A 253 -12.69 24.09 7.81
CA GLY A 253 -13.34 24.88 6.74
C GLY A 253 -12.97 24.48 5.28
N LYS A 254 -13.57 24.97 4.26
CA LYS A 254 -13.52 24.55 2.84
C LYS A 254 -12.21 23.84 2.44
N ASN A 255 -12.30 22.53 2.21
CA ASN A 255 -11.19 21.72 1.73
C ASN A 255 -10.92 22.08 0.27
N ASP A 256 -9.67 22.46 -0.05
CA ASP A 256 -9.15 22.44 -1.42
C ASP A 256 -9.14 20.98 -1.90
N ARG A 257 -10.22 20.53 -2.50
CA ARG A 257 -10.21 19.34 -3.37
C ARG A 257 -9.29 19.71 -4.53
N LYS A 258 -8.11 19.10 -4.58
CA LYS A 258 -7.23 19.29 -5.73
C LYS A 258 -8.02 18.95 -6.99
N ASN A 259 -8.02 19.87 -7.95
CA ASN A 259 -8.66 19.69 -9.25
C ASN A 259 -8.33 18.29 -9.80
N PRO A 260 -9.30 17.51 -10.32
CA PRO A 260 -9.06 16.21 -10.96
C PRO A 260 -7.93 16.22 -11.99
N GLU A 261 -7.75 17.36 -12.70
CA GLU A 261 -6.68 17.58 -13.67
C GLU A 261 -5.30 17.88 -13.06
N TYR A 262 -5.20 18.01 -11.74
CA TYR A 262 -3.95 18.45 -11.08
C TYR A 262 -2.76 17.55 -11.42
N TYR A 263 -2.93 16.24 -11.30
CA TYR A 263 -1.84 15.31 -11.57
C TYR A 263 -1.55 15.15 -13.05
N ALA A 264 -2.57 15.22 -13.91
CA ALA A 264 -2.41 15.24 -15.36
C ALA A 264 -1.60 16.47 -15.82
N ASN A 265 -1.92 17.65 -15.29
CA ASN A 265 -1.22 18.90 -15.59
C ASN A 265 0.25 18.85 -15.16
N ILE A 266 0.56 18.32 -13.97
CA ILE A 266 1.95 18.15 -13.51
C ILE A 266 2.69 17.20 -14.44
N MET A 267 2.09 16.06 -14.80
CA MET A 267 2.73 15.07 -15.67
C MET A 267 2.97 15.64 -17.09
N ARG A 268 1.98 16.31 -17.68
CA ARG A 268 2.12 16.98 -18.98
C ARG A 268 3.27 18.01 -18.96
N SER A 269 3.33 18.84 -17.92
CA SER A 269 4.39 19.86 -17.76
C SER A 269 5.77 19.23 -17.59
N LEU A 270 5.87 18.15 -16.82
CA LEU A 270 7.11 17.39 -16.63
C LEU A 270 7.59 16.81 -17.97
N LEU A 271 6.71 16.11 -18.69
CA LEU A 271 7.04 15.48 -19.97
C LEU A 271 7.42 16.51 -21.04
N ALA A 272 6.69 17.63 -21.15
CA ALA A 272 7.00 18.72 -22.08
C ALA A 272 8.38 19.36 -21.79
N LYS A 273 8.78 19.42 -20.52
CA LYS A 273 10.13 19.88 -20.15
C LYS A 273 11.20 18.87 -20.55
N VAL A 274 10.97 17.59 -20.30
CA VAL A 274 11.93 16.52 -20.57
C VAL A 274 12.12 16.29 -22.07
N GLU A 275 11.09 16.47 -22.89
CA GLU A 275 11.17 16.37 -24.35
C GLU A 275 12.21 17.35 -24.99
N LYS A 276 12.43 18.48 -24.35
CA LYS A 276 13.45 19.44 -24.79
C LYS A 276 14.88 18.99 -24.50
N ASP A 277 15.04 18.03 -23.58
CA ASP A 277 16.33 17.52 -23.12
C ASP A 277 16.63 16.08 -23.60
N THR A 278 15.93 15.56 -24.61
CA THR A 278 16.08 14.17 -25.10
C THR A 278 17.48 13.83 -25.62
N ASN A 279 18.28 14.85 -25.96
CA ASN A 279 19.70 14.70 -26.30
C ASN A 279 20.62 14.60 -25.06
N LYS A 280 20.08 14.77 -23.84
CA LYS A 280 20.77 14.68 -22.54
C LYS A 280 20.19 13.55 -21.70
N PRO A 281 20.54 12.28 -21.98
CA PRO A 281 19.86 11.12 -21.36
C PRO A 281 19.96 11.11 -19.84
N GLU A 282 21.00 11.64 -19.22
CA GLU A 282 21.12 11.75 -17.77
C GLU A 282 20.03 12.63 -17.18
N ARG A 283 19.74 13.79 -17.78
CA ARG A 283 18.66 14.68 -17.31
C ARG A 283 17.28 14.05 -17.46
N VAL A 284 17.07 13.27 -18.51
CA VAL A 284 15.84 12.52 -18.71
C VAL A 284 15.69 11.49 -17.59
N ILE A 285 16.73 10.70 -17.31
CA ILE A 285 16.73 9.69 -16.23
C ILE A 285 16.49 10.35 -14.88
N ASP A 286 17.21 11.41 -14.55
CA ASP A 286 17.06 12.13 -13.27
C ASP A 286 15.64 12.68 -13.08
N SER A 287 14.99 13.09 -14.15
CA SER A 287 13.63 13.65 -14.12
C SER A 287 12.54 12.59 -14.07
N LEU A 288 12.69 11.46 -14.78
CA LEU A 288 11.62 10.49 -14.99
C LEU A 288 11.76 9.19 -14.18
N ALA A 289 12.96 8.79 -13.76
CA ALA A 289 13.14 7.55 -13.03
C ALA A 289 12.38 7.52 -11.71
N HIS A 290 12.30 8.63 -10.98
CA HIS A 290 11.54 8.70 -9.75
C HIS A 290 10.02 8.69 -9.98
N PRO A 291 9.41 9.49 -10.87
CA PRO A 291 8.02 9.34 -11.29
C PRO A 291 7.65 7.94 -11.78
N PHE A 292 8.55 7.28 -12.54
CA PHE A 292 8.35 5.89 -12.94
C PHE A 292 8.25 4.96 -11.73
N ARG A 293 9.22 4.99 -10.81
CA ARG A 293 9.19 4.17 -9.58
C ARG A 293 7.96 4.43 -8.71
N GLN A 294 7.46 5.67 -8.69
CA GLN A 294 6.22 6.04 -7.99
C GLN A 294 4.96 5.59 -8.71
N ARG A 295 5.02 5.12 -9.97
CA ARG A 295 3.85 4.84 -10.81
C ARG A 295 2.89 6.05 -10.85
N SER A 296 3.45 7.25 -11.02
CA SER A 296 2.77 8.53 -10.77
C SER A 296 1.54 8.76 -11.64
N TRP A 297 1.45 8.14 -12.81
CA TRP A 297 0.30 8.20 -13.72
C TRP A 297 -0.98 7.61 -13.12
N ILE A 298 -0.89 6.68 -12.15
CA ILE A 298 -2.07 6.06 -11.52
C ILE A 298 -2.96 7.09 -10.83
N GLN A 299 -2.42 8.25 -10.42
CA GLN A 299 -3.19 9.34 -9.82
C GLN A 299 -4.07 10.11 -10.82
N ILE A 300 -3.90 9.89 -12.11
CA ILE A 300 -4.66 10.53 -13.19
C ILE A 300 -5.99 9.78 -13.32
N GLN A 301 -7.10 10.49 -13.16
CA GLN A 301 -8.44 9.89 -13.13
C GLN A 301 -8.89 9.43 -14.51
N ASN A 302 -8.63 10.23 -15.56
CA ASN A 302 -8.96 9.86 -16.93
C ASN A 302 -8.07 8.71 -17.40
N VAL A 303 -8.65 7.53 -17.62
CA VAL A 303 -7.93 6.30 -17.94
C VAL A 303 -7.16 6.41 -19.26
N GLN A 304 -7.74 7.01 -20.29
CA GLN A 304 -7.10 7.14 -21.62
C GLN A 304 -5.88 8.07 -21.53
N GLU A 305 -6.04 9.17 -20.83
CA GLU A 305 -4.93 10.11 -20.59
C GLU A 305 -3.86 9.49 -19.69
N ARG A 306 -4.25 8.76 -18.66
CA ARG A 306 -3.35 7.98 -17.78
C ARG A 306 -2.41 7.10 -18.60
N ILE A 307 -2.98 6.31 -19.51
CA ILE A 307 -2.24 5.40 -20.39
C ILE A 307 -1.31 6.18 -21.32
N SER A 308 -1.82 7.21 -22.00
CA SER A 308 -1.05 8.02 -22.92
C SER A 308 0.16 8.68 -22.25
N LEU A 309 -0.02 9.24 -21.06
CA LEU A 309 1.07 9.89 -20.31
C LEU A 309 2.06 8.87 -19.72
N ARG A 310 1.60 7.68 -19.29
CA ARG A 310 2.45 6.56 -18.92
C ARG A 310 3.35 6.14 -20.08
N ASP A 311 2.75 5.86 -21.23
CA ASP A 311 3.48 5.36 -22.42
C ASP A 311 4.53 6.37 -22.85
N LYS A 312 4.20 7.65 -22.86
CA LYS A 312 5.14 8.73 -23.18
C LYS A 312 6.30 8.80 -22.17
N LEU A 313 6.01 8.71 -20.87
CA LEU A 313 7.04 8.66 -19.81
C LEU A 313 7.97 7.48 -20.02
N CYS A 314 7.40 6.28 -20.18
CA CYS A 314 8.16 5.04 -20.34
C CYS A 314 9.01 5.06 -21.62
N TYR A 315 8.47 5.53 -22.74
CA TYR A 315 9.21 5.68 -24.00
C TYR A 315 10.44 6.59 -23.85
N LEU A 316 10.27 7.77 -23.25
CA LEU A 316 11.38 8.70 -23.04
C LEU A 316 12.46 8.11 -22.12
N LEU A 317 12.05 7.43 -21.07
CA LEU A 317 12.95 6.84 -20.08
C LEU A 317 13.71 5.63 -20.64
N VAL A 318 13.03 4.73 -21.38
CA VAL A 318 13.66 3.59 -22.08
C VAL A 318 14.72 4.08 -23.06
N ASN A 319 14.39 5.09 -23.88
CA ASN A 319 15.35 5.66 -24.83
C ASN A 319 16.58 6.26 -24.13
N ALA A 320 16.37 6.93 -23.00
CA ALA A 320 17.46 7.50 -22.21
C ALA A 320 18.37 6.43 -21.60
N TYR A 321 17.79 5.36 -21.04
CA TYR A 321 18.56 4.24 -20.51
C TYR A 321 19.34 3.52 -21.61
N ASN A 322 18.74 3.25 -22.78
CA ASN A 322 19.42 2.64 -23.92
C ASN A 322 20.59 3.49 -24.42
N LYS A 323 20.43 4.81 -24.52
CA LYS A 323 21.53 5.75 -24.86
C LYS A 323 22.70 5.71 -23.88
N LYS A 324 22.45 5.32 -22.61
CA LYS A 324 23.45 5.18 -21.55
C LYS A 324 23.99 3.73 -21.41
N GLY A 325 23.57 2.81 -22.27
CA GLY A 325 23.94 1.39 -22.17
C GLY A 325 23.31 0.65 -20.98
N LYS A 326 22.33 1.23 -20.34
CA LYS A 326 21.60 0.67 -19.18
C LYS A 326 20.42 -0.18 -19.66
N THR A 327 20.72 -1.27 -20.35
CA THR A 327 19.70 -2.11 -21.02
C THR A 327 18.83 -2.88 -20.03
N ALA A 328 19.36 -3.24 -18.85
CA ALA A 328 18.59 -3.93 -17.82
C ALA A 328 17.46 -3.03 -17.28
N GLU A 329 17.77 -1.76 -16.98
CA GLU A 329 16.79 -0.79 -16.51
C GLU A 329 15.75 -0.46 -17.58
N ALA A 330 16.17 -0.40 -18.85
CA ALA A 330 15.24 -0.22 -19.97
C ALA A 330 14.29 -1.41 -20.12
N PHE A 331 14.81 -2.64 -19.98
CA PHE A 331 14.03 -3.88 -20.05
C PHE A 331 13.02 -3.99 -18.91
N GLU A 332 13.40 -3.62 -17.67
CA GLU A 332 12.48 -3.57 -16.52
C GLU A 332 11.25 -2.69 -16.81
N ILE A 333 11.43 -1.53 -17.47
CA ILE A 333 10.33 -0.64 -17.83
C ILE A 333 9.38 -1.31 -18.83
N VAL A 334 9.94 -1.94 -19.86
CA VAL A 334 9.15 -2.62 -20.89
C VAL A 334 8.35 -3.75 -20.28
N GLN A 335 8.97 -4.60 -19.46
CA GLN A 335 8.29 -5.69 -18.75
C GLN A 335 7.14 -5.18 -17.87
N TYR A 336 7.37 -4.08 -17.15
CA TYR A 336 6.32 -3.49 -16.33
C TYR A 336 5.11 -3.06 -17.17
N VAL A 337 5.33 -2.36 -18.28
CA VAL A 337 4.24 -1.91 -19.17
C VAL A 337 3.46 -3.08 -19.74
N GLU A 338 4.15 -4.13 -20.17
CA GLU A 338 3.52 -5.36 -20.67
C GLU A 338 2.64 -6.05 -19.60
N GLN A 339 3.12 -6.12 -18.36
CA GLN A 339 2.37 -6.69 -17.24
C GLN A 339 1.13 -5.85 -16.90
N GLU A 340 1.26 -4.52 -16.84
CA GLU A 340 0.14 -3.61 -16.61
C GLU A 340 -0.91 -3.72 -17.72
N ASP A 341 -0.47 -3.79 -18.99
CA ASP A 341 -1.36 -3.94 -20.14
C ASP A 341 -2.04 -5.30 -20.20
N ALA A 342 -1.33 -6.38 -19.86
CA ALA A 342 -1.91 -7.72 -19.79
C ALA A 342 -3.01 -7.77 -18.71
N PHE A 343 -2.74 -7.22 -17.54
CA PHE A 343 -3.70 -7.14 -16.45
C PHE A 343 -4.93 -6.32 -16.83
N ARG A 344 -4.74 -5.17 -17.49
CA ARG A 344 -5.84 -4.32 -17.95
C ARG A 344 -6.72 -5.00 -19.00
N LYS A 345 -6.10 -5.71 -19.98
CA LYS A 345 -6.81 -6.45 -21.03
C LYS A 345 -7.61 -7.64 -20.49
N SER A 346 -7.17 -8.24 -19.39
CA SER A 346 -7.86 -9.36 -18.75
C SER A 346 -9.24 -9.02 -18.15
N GLY A 347 -9.65 -7.74 -18.21
CA GLY A 347 -10.97 -7.28 -17.76
C GLY A 347 -11.06 -6.95 -16.27
N THR A 348 -9.96 -7.08 -15.54
CA THR A 348 -9.90 -6.71 -14.12
C THR A 348 -9.78 -5.21 -13.92
N MET A 349 -9.45 -4.46 -14.97
CA MET A 349 -9.44 -2.99 -15.02
C MET A 349 -10.45 -2.44 -16.06
N LYS A 350 -11.70 -2.90 -16.05
CA LYS A 350 -12.77 -2.27 -16.84
C LYS A 350 -13.39 -1.12 -16.09
#